data_c98f97f1549c98098a989d24e3888aec
#
_entry.id   c98f97f1549c98098a989d24e3888aec
#
_cell.length_a   1.000
_cell.length_b   1.000
_cell.length_c   1.000
_cell.angle_alpha   90.00
_cell.angle_beta   90.00
_cell.angle_gamma   90.00
#
_symmetry.space_group_name_H-M   'P 1'
#
loop_
_entity.id
_entity.type
_entity.pdbx_description
1 polymer ?
#
loop_
_entity_poly.entity_id
_entity_poly.type
_entity_poly.pdbx_seq_one_letter_code
_entity_poly.pdbx_strand_id
1 'polypeptide(L)'
;LRSFLTMLGIIIGIAAIITIVSTIKGTNEQIKQNLIGAGNNVVNVTLMQDNNQMDFSYASVPQGISMITSEMRDEIDKLDKVQESSLYYSRSWADGVYVGNSSFNGNIYGGDSHFLSVAGYMVNYGRGFIDSDFTTSRKVVLIDANTAQSLFQGQNPIGGTIEIKGEPFVVVGVVSQKTTSEPVINSVNDYYMYSGNTSGVIIIPDACWPIVYRYDEPLSVAVRATSTNDMTEAGNNVAKYLNENVVSTDKCKYQAKDLLQQAADLQSLSETTNKQLIWIAAISLVVGGIGVMNIMLVSVTERTREIGLKIAIGAQQSRILWQFLTEAAVLTSLGGILGVACGIGLAYMLSSIMGTPVAISVGACAVAVAFSMIIGVVFGLMPAVKASKLNPIEALRRE
;
A
#
# COMPACT_ATOMS: atom_id res chain seq x y z
N LEU A 1 -31.88 11.37 -29.76
CA LEU A 1 -32.12 10.40 -28.67
C LEU A 1 -31.32 9.10 -28.88
N ARG A 2 -31.32 8.51 -30.11
CA ARG A 2 -30.62 7.24 -30.42
C ARG A 2 -29.10 7.34 -30.19
N SER A 3 -28.43 8.39 -30.68
CA SER A 3 -26.99 8.62 -30.51
C SER A 3 -26.61 8.82 -29.03
N PHE A 4 -27.50 9.39 -28.23
CA PHE A 4 -27.30 9.55 -26.80
C PHE A 4 -27.33 8.17 -26.07
N LEU A 5 -28.26 7.31 -26.45
CA LEU A 5 -28.40 5.98 -25.83
C LEU A 5 -27.15 5.07 -26.03
N THR A 6 -26.50 5.19 -27.19
CA THR A 6 -25.26 4.42 -27.46
C THR A 6 -24.03 5.03 -26.82
N MET A 7 -23.94 6.36 -26.80
CA MET A 7 -22.89 7.04 -26.02
C MET A 7 -22.99 6.65 -24.55
N LEU A 8 -24.21 6.42 -24.03
CA LEU A 8 -24.43 6.01 -22.66
C LEU A 8 -23.71 4.70 -22.31
N GLY A 9 -23.72 3.70 -23.21
CA GLY A 9 -22.99 2.45 -23.01
C GLY A 9 -21.46 2.65 -22.90
N ILE A 10 -20.90 3.53 -23.74
CA ILE A 10 -19.46 3.87 -23.67
C ILE A 10 -19.18 4.71 -22.42
N ILE A 11 -20.03 5.68 -22.09
CA ILE A 11 -19.88 6.53 -20.90
C ILE A 11 -19.86 5.64 -19.65
N ILE A 12 -20.82 4.71 -19.51
CA ILE A 12 -20.90 3.80 -18.36
C ILE A 12 -19.65 2.91 -18.29
N GLY A 13 -19.23 2.32 -19.41
CA GLY A 13 -18.05 1.45 -19.45
C GLY A 13 -16.76 2.18 -19.03
N ILE A 14 -16.55 3.39 -19.56
CA ILE A 14 -15.38 4.20 -19.23
C ILE A 14 -15.47 4.76 -17.82
N ALA A 15 -16.64 5.23 -17.39
CA ALA A 15 -16.85 5.71 -16.04
C ALA A 15 -16.54 4.60 -15.01
N ALA A 16 -16.99 3.38 -15.24
CA ALA A 16 -16.67 2.24 -14.39
C ALA A 16 -15.15 1.97 -14.33
N ILE A 17 -14.46 1.96 -15.48
CA ILE A 17 -13.00 1.75 -15.53
C ILE A 17 -12.27 2.84 -14.73
N ILE A 18 -12.59 4.11 -14.97
CA ILE A 18 -11.93 5.23 -14.31
C ILE A 18 -12.21 5.23 -12.81
N THR A 19 -13.43 4.94 -12.39
CA THR A 19 -13.79 4.83 -10.97
C THR A 19 -12.97 3.73 -10.30
N ILE A 20 -12.94 2.53 -10.87
CA ILE A 20 -12.20 1.37 -10.34
C ILE A 20 -10.70 1.69 -10.25
N VAL A 21 -10.08 2.16 -11.35
CA VAL A 21 -8.63 2.44 -11.39
C VAL A 21 -8.25 3.55 -10.41
N SER A 22 -9.08 4.59 -10.27
CA SER A 22 -8.81 5.70 -9.35
C SER A 22 -8.93 5.30 -7.89
N THR A 23 -9.91 4.46 -7.54
CA THR A 23 -10.07 3.91 -6.18
C THR A 23 -8.90 2.97 -5.84
N ILE A 24 -8.54 2.07 -6.75
CA ILE A 24 -7.39 1.15 -6.58
C ILE A 24 -6.11 1.94 -6.32
N LYS A 25 -5.81 2.92 -7.16
CA LYS A 25 -4.61 3.74 -7.01
C LYS A 25 -4.63 4.50 -5.69
N GLY A 26 -5.77 5.05 -5.29
CA GLY A 26 -5.93 5.73 -4.00
C GLY A 26 -5.68 4.79 -2.82
N THR A 27 -6.28 3.60 -2.83
CA THR A 27 -6.07 2.58 -1.79
C THR A 27 -4.60 2.15 -1.70
N ASN A 28 -3.94 1.92 -2.85
CA ASN A 28 -2.53 1.53 -2.88
C ASN A 28 -1.61 2.61 -2.32
N GLU A 29 -1.85 3.88 -2.68
CA GLU A 29 -1.10 5.02 -2.12
C GLU A 29 -1.34 5.14 -0.60
N GLN A 30 -2.56 4.93 -0.13
CA GLN A 30 -2.88 4.96 1.29
C GLN A 30 -2.24 3.80 2.05
N ILE A 31 -2.30 2.57 1.54
CA ILE A 31 -1.61 1.41 2.13
C ILE A 31 -0.12 1.73 2.27
N LYS A 32 0.49 2.25 1.21
CA LYS A 32 1.89 2.63 1.23
C LYS A 32 2.17 3.72 2.28
N GLN A 33 1.34 4.76 2.36
CA GLN A 33 1.48 5.81 3.36
C GLN A 33 1.28 5.31 4.79
N ASN A 34 0.28 4.47 5.03
CA ASN A 34 0.00 3.91 6.35
C ASN A 34 1.13 2.97 6.83
N LEU A 35 1.69 2.14 5.95
CA LEU A 35 2.72 1.17 6.30
C LEU A 35 4.10 1.80 6.47
N ILE A 36 4.43 2.78 5.65
CA ILE A 36 5.74 3.43 5.68
C ILE A 36 5.78 4.52 6.76
N GLY A 37 4.61 4.96 7.26
CA GLY A 37 4.43 5.98 8.30
C GLY A 37 5.38 7.15 8.10
N ALA A 38 4.99 8.09 7.32
CA ALA A 38 5.66 9.36 7.06
C ALA A 38 7.11 9.50 7.61
N GLY A 39 8.08 8.86 6.96
CA GLY A 39 9.49 9.17 7.15
C GLY A 39 10.30 8.24 8.07
N ASN A 40 9.75 7.14 8.53
CA ASN A 40 10.54 6.12 9.23
C ASN A 40 11.03 5.06 8.23
N ASN A 41 12.20 5.29 7.63
CA ASN A 41 12.86 4.34 6.73
C ASN A 41 13.45 3.15 7.50
N VAL A 42 12.71 2.57 8.45
CA VAL A 42 13.19 1.52 9.34
C VAL A 42 12.69 0.16 8.91
N VAL A 43 13.60 -0.77 8.78
CA VAL A 43 13.35 -2.19 8.51
C VAL A 43 13.80 -3.01 9.70
N ASN A 44 12.95 -3.91 10.17
CA ASN A 44 13.31 -4.83 11.23
C ASN A 44 13.79 -6.17 10.63
N VAL A 45 14.99 -6.57 11.00
CA VAL A 45 15.57 -7.87 10.63
C VAL A 45 15.51 -8.77 11.85
N THR A 46 14.68 -9.82 11.75
CA THR A 46 14.36 -10.69 12.88
C THR A 46 14.63 -12.15 12.54
N LEU A 47 14.86 -12.96 13.57
CA LEU A 47 15.05 -14.40 13.40
C LEU A 47 13.70 -15.06 13.11
N MET A 48 13.65 -15.82 12.03
CA MET A 48 12.45 -16.52 11.54
C MET A 48 12.70 -18.02 11.52
N GLN A 49 11.66 -18.77 11.86
CA GLN A 49 11.58 -20.23 11.67
C GLN A 49 10.32 -20.53 10.85
N ASP A 50 10.46 -21.30 9.77
CA ASP A 50 9.35 -21.65 8.88
C ASP A 50 8.52 -20.42 8.42
N ASN A 51 9.22 -19.30 8.11
CA ASN A 51 8.66 -18.00 7.75
C ASN A 51 7.84 -17.31 8.85
N ASN A 52 7.85 -17.79 10.08
CA ASN A 52 7.24 -17.14 11.23
C ASN A 52 8.31 -16.52 12.12
N GLN A 53 8.05 -15.30 12.60
CA GLN A 53 8.92 -14.68 13.60
C GLN A 53 8.92 -15.53 14.88
N MET A 54 10.09 -15.83 15.41
CA MET A 54 10.22 -16.58 16.65
C MET A 54 9.79 -15.73 17.84
N ASP A 55 8.86 -16.26 18.63
CA ASP A 55 8.46 -15.66 19.90
C ASP A 55 9.08 -16.45 21.05
N PHE A 56 10.07 -15.84 21.70
CA PHE A 56 10.80 -16.46 22.80
C PHE A 56 10.02 -16.47 24.14
N SER A 57 8.76 -16.02 24.16
CA SER A 57 7.86 -16.23 25.30
C SER A 57 7.57 -17.73 25.49
N TYR A 58 7.49 -18.48 24.39
CA TYR A 58 7.11 -19.89 24.36
C TYR A 58 8.16 -20.78 23.70
N ALA A 59 8.95 -20.23 22.78
CA ALA A 59 10.00 -20.98 22.07
C ALA A 59 11.29 -21.09 22.87
N SER A 60 11.97 -22.21 22.74
CA SER A 60 13.36 -22.33 23.20
C SER A 60 14.30 -21.67 22.22
N VAL A 61 15.40 -21.11 22.71
CA VAL A 61 16.45 -20.55 21.85
C VAL A 61 17.04 -21.66 20.97
N PRO A 62 17.05 -21.48 19.63
CA PRO A 62 17.58 -22.48 18.72
C PRO A 62 19.12 -22.60 18.87
N GLN A 63 19.60 -23.81 18.77
CA GLN A 63 21.04 -24.04 18.73
C GLN A 63 21.63 -23.56 17.41
N GLY A 64 22.87 -23.07 17.45
CA GLY A 64 23.58 -22.62 16.24
C GLY A 64 23.30 -21.17 15.86
N ILE A 65 22.82 -20.36 16.80
CA ILE A 65 22.74 -18.91 16.67
C ILE A 65 23.77 -18.29 17.60
N SER A 66 24.69 -17.51 17.04
CA SER A 66 25.68 -16.75 17.81
C SER A 66 25.07 -15.39 18.24
N MET A 67 25.60 -14.79 19.30
CA MET A 67 25.21 -13.46 19.71
C MET A 67 25.73 -12.44 18.71
N ILE A 68 24.90 -11.45 18.39
CA ILE A 68 25.31 -10.29 17.60
C ILE A 68 26.06 -9.33 18.53
N THR A 69 27.29 -8.96 18.16
CA THR A 69 28.14 -8.08 18.96
C THR A 69 28.05 -6.63 18.47
N SER A 70 28.56 -5.67 19.27
CA SER A 70 28.66 -4.28 18.89
C SER A 70 29.55 -4.05 17.68
N GLU A 71 30.64 -4.86 17.53
CA GLU A 71 31.51 -4.80 16.35
C GLU A 71 30.77 -5.22 15.07
N MET A 72 29.91 -6.24 15.17
CA MET A 72 29.07 -6.68 14.05
C MET A 72 28.04 -5.59 13.67
N ARG A 73 27.48 -4.88 14.65
CA ARG A 73 26.61 -3.73 14.36
C ARG A 73 27.37 -2.65 13.58
N ASP A 74 28.62 -2.31 13.99
CA ASP A 74 29.45 -1.32 13.30
C ASP A 74 29.82 -1.75 11.85
N GLU A 75 29.81 -3.06 11.58
CA GLU A 75 29.96 -3.59 10.23
C GLU A 75 28.65 -3.52 9.44
N ILE A 76 27.52 -3.76 10.09
CA ILE A 76 26.18 -3.60 9.49
C ILE A 76 25.98 -2.16 9.02
N ASP A 77 26.42 -1.15 9.79
CA ASP A 77 26.31 0.26 9.43
C ASP A 77 27.14 0.64 8.18
N LYS A 78 28.10 -0.19 7.77
CA LYS A 78 28.91 0.00 6.55
C LYS A 78 28.29 -0.65 5.31
N LEU A 79 27.23 -1.46 5.47
CA LEU A 79 26.59 -2.12 4.35
C LEU A 79 25.87 -1.11 3.44
N ASP A 80 25.78 -1.45 2.16
CA ASP A 80 25.12 -0.59 1.18
C ASP A 80 23.65 -0.34 1.55
N LYS A 81 23.18 0.90 1.37
CA LYS A 81 21.82 1.37 1.68
C LYS A 81 21.48 1.45 3.18
N VAL A 82 22.36 1.09 4.08
CA VAL A 82 22.20 1.25 5.53
C VAL A 82 22.72 2.64 5.95
N GLN A 83 21.91 3.38 6.70
CA GLN A 83 22.29 4.65 7.29
C GLN A 83 22.75 4.49 8.74
N GLU A 84 22.02 3.71 9.52
CA GLU A 84 22.26 3.48 10.94
C GLU A 84 21.54 2.19 11.36
N SER A 85 22.08 1.42 12.27
CA SER A 85 21.44 0.22 12.83
C SER A 85 21.43 0.22 14.35
N SER A 86 20.55 -0.59 14.93
CA SER A 86 20.42 -0.78 16.36
C SER A 86 20.09 -2.22 16.68
N LEU A 87 20.66 -2.72 17.74
CA LEU A 87 20.39 -4.05 18.27
C LEU A 87 19.30 -3.98 19.33
N TYR A 88 18.32 -4.89 19.26
CA TYR A 88 17.25 -4.90 20.24
C TYR A 88 16.67 -6.28 20.49
N TYR A 89 16.16 -6.46 21.69
CA TYR A 89 15.26 -7.55 22.06
C TYR A 89 13.81 -7.08 21.95
N SER A 90 12.89 -7.99 21.74
CA SER A 90 11.48 -7.66 21.73
C SER A 90 10.62 -8.74 22.36
N ARG A 91 9.55 -8.32 23.02
CA ARG A 91 8.52 -9.19 23.57
C ARG A 91 7.17 -8.57 23.24
N SER A 92 6.38 -9.27 22.44
CA SER A 92 5.00 -8.89 22.17
C SER A 92 4.06 -9.47 23.22
N TRP A 93 2.99 -8.77 23.53
CA TRP A 93 2.01 -9.20 24.53
C TRP A 93 2.67 -9.56 25.88
N ALA A 94 3.56 -8.68 26.36
CA ALA A 94 4.34 -8.92 27.55
C ALA A 94 3.45 -9.11 28.77
N ASP A 95 3.62 -10.25 29.43
CA ASP A 95 2.98 -10.61 30.67
C ASP A 95 3.86 -10.24 31.90
N GLY A 96 3.27 -10.18 33.07
CA GLY A 96 4.00 -9.91 34.31
C GLY A 96 4.48 -8.48 34.44
N VAL A 97 3.74 -7.51 33.87
CA VAL A 97 4.05 -6.08 33.97
C VAL A 97 2.90 -5.36 34.65
N TYR A 98 3.20 -4.67 35.75
CA TYR A 98 2.18 -4.07 36.61
C TYR A 98 2.59 -2.71 37.16
N VAL A 99 1.57 -1.86 37.41
CA VAL A 99 1.64 -0.72 38.33
C VAL A 99 0.44 -0.83 39.27
N GLY A 100 0.69 -1.18 40.51
CA GLY A 100 -0.38 -1.51 41.46
C GLY A 100 -1.30 -2.60 40.97
N ASN A 101 -2.57 -2.28 40.68
CA ASN A 101 -3.56 -3.22 40.17
C ASN A 101 -3.74 -3.16 38.65
N SER A 102 -3.01 -2.28 37.95
CA SER A 102 -3.09 -2.12 36.49
C SER A 102 -2.07 -3.04 35.84
N SER A 103 -2.51 -3.88 34.87
CA SER A 103 -1.65 -4.75 34.08
C SER A 103 -1.38 -4.16 32.70
N PHE A 104 -0.23 -4.46 32.14
CA PHE A 104 0.18 -4.10 30.79
C PHE A 104 0.28 -5.35 29.91
N ASN A 105 -0.24 -5.26 28.70
CA ASN A 105 -0.22 -6.33 27.70
C ASN A 105 0.30 -5.82 26.35
N GLY A 106 1.20 -4.85 26.34
CA GLY A 106 1.78 -4.27 25.15
C GLY A 106 3.13 -4.89 24.79
N ASN A 107 3.93 -4.12 24.06
CA ASN A 107 5.25 -4.55 23.59
C ASN A 107 6.35 -4.00 24.49
N ILE A 108 7.33 -4.86 24.83
CA ILE A 108 8.57 -4.46 25.52
C ILE A 108 9.73 -4.61 24.56
N TYR A 109 10.56 -3.58 24.50
CA TYR A 109 11.82 -3.58 23.77
C TYR A 109 12.99 -3.39 24.73
N GLY A 110 14.03 -4.20 24.57
CA GLY A 110 15.33 -4.00 25.20
C GLY A 110 16.28 -3.48 24.14
N GLY A 111 16.46 -2.15 24.06
CA GLY A 111 17.24 -1.54 23.00
C GLY A 111 18.61 -1.06 23.45
N ASP A 112 19.57 -1.06 22.52
CA ASP A 112 20.88 -0.44 22.69
C ASP A 112 20.79 1.10 22.69
N SER A 113 21.92 1.79 22.82
CA SER A 113 21.98 3.27 22.86
C SER A 113 21.45 3.95 21.57
N HIS A 114 21.42 3.24 20.45
CA HIS A 114 20.97 3.73 19.14
C HIS A 114 19.48 3.46 18.88
N PHE A 115 18.85 2.60 19.70
CA PHE A 115 17.49 2.13 19.46
C PHE A 115 16.47 3.26 19.30
N LEU A 116 16.48 4.25 20.20
CA LEU A 116 15.54 5.37 20.14
C LEU A 116 15.72 6.16 18.83
N SER A 117 16.97 6.45 18.46
CA SER A 117 17.27 7.15 17.22
C SER A 117 16.79 6.35 16.03
N VAL A 118 17.25 5.10 15.87
CA VAL A 118 16.97 4.24 14.72
C VAL A 118 15.48 3.95 14.59
N ALA A 119 14.81 3.54 15.69
CA ALA A 119 13.39 3.23 15.68
C ALA A 119 12.47 4.47 15.62
N GLY A 120 13.06 5.68 15.63
CA GLY A 120 12.34 6.94 15.47
C GLY A 120 11.54 7.36 16.69
N TYR A 121 11.97 6.96 17.89
CA TYR A 121 11.36 7.45 19.14
C TYR A 121 11.95 8.80 19.55
N MET A 122 11.08 9.70 19.98
CA MET A 122 11.43 11.00 20.56
C MET A 122 10.94 11.07 21.99
N VAL A 123 11.75 11.67 22.86
CA VAL A 123 11.38 11.92 24.27
C VAL A 123 10.53 13.18 24.34
N ASN A 124 9.28 13.05 24.78
CA ASN A 124 8.36 14.16 24.93
C ASN A 124 8.44 14.78 26.33
N TYR A 125 8.58 13.93 27.36
CA TYR A 125 8.65 14.35 28.75
C TYR A 125 9.73 13.54 29.48
N GLY A 126 10.39 14.14 30.45
CA GLY A 126 11.47 13.50 31.21
C GLY A 126 12.80 13.50 30.46
N ARG A 127 13.53 12.38 30.48
CA ARG A 127 14.82 12.18 29.80
C ARG A 127 14.85 10.87 29.03
N GLY A 128 15.69 10.80 28.02
CA GLY A 128 16.08 9.55 27.39
C GLY A 128 17.07 8.75 28.22
N PHE A 129 17.52 7.63 27.68
CA PHE A 129 18.63 6.85 28.26
C PHE A 129 19.95 7.63 28.17
N ILE A 130 20.81 7.39 29.13
CA ILE A 130 22.18 7.89 29.17
C ILE A 130 23.15 6.71 29.27
N ASP A 131 24.42 6.90 28.93
CA ASP A 131 25.42 5.82 28.89
C ASP A 131 25.51 5.00 30.19
N SER A 132 25.33 5.67 31.34
CA SER A 132 25.35 4.98 32.63
C SER A 132 24.16 4.04 32.83
N ASP A 133 23.04 4.24 32.11
CA ASP A 133 21.88 3.34 32.21
C ASP A 133 22.22 1.97 31.57
N PHE A 134 23.07 1.97 30.54
CA PHE A 134 23.54 0.75 29.87
C PHE A 134 24.72 0.10 30.64
N THR A 135 25.72 0.89 30.99
CA THR A 135 26.98 0.35 31.59
C THR A 135 26.76 -0.18 32.99
N THR A 136 25.82 0.36 33.76
CA THR A 136 25.54 -0.10 35.15
C THR A 136 24.20 -0.85 35.24
N SER A 137 23.59 -1.24 34.11
CA SER A 137 22.30 -1.94 34.04
C SER A 137 21.25 -1.32 34.96
N ARG A 138 21.09 0.01 34.87
CA ARG A 138 20.11 0.73 35.71
C ARG A 138 18.70 0.34 35.30
N LYS A 139 17.89 -0.04 36.27
CA LYS A 139 16.48 -0.40 36.07
C LYS A 139 15.64 0.84 35.83
N VAL A 140 15.79 1.42 34.62
CA VAL A 140 15.04 2.57 34.15
C VAL A 140 14.23 2.18 32.92
N VAL A 141 13.12 2.88 32.70
CA VAL A 141 12.19 2.55 31.62
C VAL A 141 11.67 3.83 30.96
N LEU A 142 11.49 3.75 29.64
CA LEU A 142 10.75 4.69 28.84
C LEU A 142 9.43 4.05 28.44
N ILE A 143 8.37 4.85 28.45
CA ILE A 143 7.02 4.39 28.10
C ILE A 143 6.41 5.31 27.06
N ASP A 144 5.48 4.81 26.26
CA ASP A 144 4.68 5.65 25.37
C ASP A 144 3.45 6.26 26.08
N ALA A 145 2.76 7.15 25.38
CA ALA A 145 1.58 7.83 25.94
C ALA A 145 0.44 6.84 26.27
N ASN A 146 0.27 5.77 25.48
CA ASN A 146 -0.77 4.77 25.70
C ASN A 146 -0.47 3.97 26.98
N THR A 147 0.78 3.57 27.18
CA THR A 147 1.24 2.92 28.43
C THR A 147 1.09 3.84 29.64
N ALA A 148 1.47 5.11 29.49
CA ALA A 148 1.28 6.10 30.57
C ALA A 148 -0.19 6.23 30.97
N GLN A 149 -1.09 6.31 30.00
CA GLN A 149 -2.53 6.40 30.25
C GLN A 149 -3.10 5.13 30.89
N SER A 150 -2.70 3.96 30.42
CA SER A 150 -3.24 2.66 30.88
C SER A 150 -2.74 2.31 32.29
N LEU A 151 -1.45 2.52 32.58
CA LEU A 151 -0.84 2.11 33.84
C LEU A 151 -0.97 3.19 34.93
N PHE A 152 -0.86 4.46 34.58
CA PHE A 152 -0.86 5.58 35.57
C PHE A 152 -2.17 6.36 35.62
N GLN A 153 -3.16 6.03 34.76
CA GLN A 153 -4.53 6.56 34.80
C GLN A 153 -4.59 8.11 34.89
N GLY A 154 -3.71 8.78 34.12
CA GLY A 154 -3.61 10.22 34.05
C GLY A 154 -2.75 10.89 35.15
N GLN A 155 -2.13 10.10 36.03
CA GLN A 155 -1.11 10.60 36.94
C GLN A 155 0.22 10.80 36.22
N ASN A 156 1.11 11.65 36.74
CA ASN A 156 2.44 11.84 36.19
C ASN A 156 3.25 10.53 36.30
N PRO A 157 3.65 9.89 35.18
CA PRO A 157 4.39 8.64 35.24
C PRO A 157 5.87 8.81 35.61
N ILE A 158 6.45 10.03 35.44
CA ILE A 158 7.89 10.26 35.65
C ILE A 158 8.25 10.09 37.12
N GLY A 159 9.23 9.22 37.41
CA GLY A 159 9.64 8.81 38.75
C GLY A 159 8.77 7.71 39.35
N GLY A 160 7.67 7.35 38.70
CA GLY A 160 6.87 6.18 39.05
C GLY A 160 7.59 4.87 38.80
N THR A 161 7.16 3.79 39.46
CA THR A 161 7.76 2.47 39.36
C THR A 161 6.82 1.54 38.62
N ILE A 162 7.36 0.84 37.62
CA ILE A 162 6.71 -0.26 36.91
C ILE A 162 7.40 -1.55 37.32
N GLU A 163 6.64 -2.53 37.74
CA GLU A 163 7.14 -3.88 38.01
C GLU A 163 7.13 -4.70 36.72
N ILE A 164 8.29 -5.23 36.32
CA ILE A 164 8.44 -6.10 35.13
C ILE A 164 8.98 -7.44 35.63
N LYS A 165 8.18 -8.50 35.56
CA LYS A 165 8.55 -9.84 36.03
C LYS A 165 9.05 -9.86 37.49
N GLY A 166 8.46 -9.03 38.36
CA GLY A 166 8.85 -8.91 39.76
C GLY A 166 9.99 -7.93 40.05
N GLU A 167 10.55 -7.30 39.03
CA GLU A 167 11.66 -6.36 39.16
C GLU A 167 11.19 -4.91 38.98
N PRO A 168 11.52 -4.01 39.92
CA PRO A 168 11.08 -2.62 39.84
C PRO A 168 11.92 -1.77 38.88
N PHE A 169 11.29 -1.10 37.95
CA PHE A 169 11.87 -0.16 36.99
C PHE A 169 11.30 1.24 37.21
N VAL A 170 12.18 2.25 37.21
CA VAL A 170 11.75 3.65 37.37
C VAL A 170 11.50 4.30 36.02
N VAL A 171 10.34 4.90 35.82
CA VAL A 171 10.00 5.65 34.61
C VAL A 171 10.83 6.92 34.57
N VAL A 172 11.68 7.07 33.56
CA VAL A 172 12.55 8.25 33.39
C VAL A 172 12.08 9.18 32.25
N GLY A 173 11.25 8.69 31.36
CA GLY A 173 10.72 9.51 30.27
C GLY A 173 9.51 8.89 29.60
N VAL A 174 8.76 9.76 28.92
CA VAL A 174 7.65 9.40 28.02
C VAL A 174 8.07 9.71 26.60
N VAL A 175 7.93 8.71 25.74
CA VAL A 175 8.33 8.78 24.33
C VAL A 175 7.13 8.72 23.41
N SER A 176 7.29 9.27 22.22
CA SER A 176 6.39 8.99 21.10
C SER A 176 7.21 8.58 19.86
N GLN A 177 6.61 7.76 19.04
CA GLN A 177 7.21 7.50 17.74
C GLN A 177 6.98 8.71 16.83
N LYS A 178 8.01 9.10 16.08
CA LYS A 178 7.90 10.18 15.10
C LYS A 178 7.01 9.72 13.93
N THR A 179 5.72 9.74 14.14
CA THR A 179 4.76 9.53 13.06
C THR A 179 4.38 10.87 12.47
N THR A 180 4.57 11.06 11.18
CA THR A 180 4.20 12.28 10.46
C THR A 180 2.74 12.24 10.02
N SER A 181 2.07 11.09 10.09
CA SER A 181 0.64 10.95 9.83
C SER A 181 0.06 9.79 10.64
N GLU A 182 -1.10 10.00 11.23
CA GLU A 182 -1.90 8.92 11.78
C GLU A 182 -2.40 8.03 10.63
N PRO A 183 -2.39 6.68 10.78
CA PRO A 183 -2.93 5.81 9.76
C PRO A 183 -4.42 6.10 9.56
N VAL A 184 -4.82 6.28 8.33
CA VAL A 184 -6.23 6.47 7.99
C VAL A 184 -6.92 5.11 8.04
N ILE A 185 -7.83 4.96 8.99
CA ILE A 185 -8.59 3.72 9.23
C ILE A 185 -9.97 3.89 8.61
N ASN A 186 -10.22 3.22 7.50
CA ASN A 186 -11.51 3.27 6.80
C ASN A 186 -12.31 1.96 6.94
N SER A 187 -11.69 0.91 7.46
CA SER A 187 -12.34 -0.39 7.63
C SER A 187 -11.92 -1.08 8.91
N VAL A 188 -12.71 -2.07 9.35
CA VAL A 188 -12.36 -2.95 10.47
C VAL A 188 -11.05 -3.70 10.22
N ASN A 189 -10.77 -4.07 8.97
CA ASN A 189 -9.50 -4.69 8.58
C ASN A 189 -8.34 -3.72 8.73
N ASP A 190 -8.49 -2.45 8.33
CA ASP A 190 -7.47 -1.42 8.54
C ASP A 190 -7.22 -1.22 10.03
N TYR A 191 -8.28 -1.22 10.84
CA TYR A 191 -8.15 -1.15 12.29
C TYR A 191 -7.26 -2.28 12.83
N TYR A 192 -7.53 -3.53 12.50
CA TYR A 192 -6.70 -4.66 12.94
C TYR A 192 -5.30 -4.64 12.34
N MET A 193 -5.12 -4.10 11.16
CA MET A 193 -3.83 -4.04 10.48
C MET A 193 -2.94 -2.91 11.02
N TYR A 194 -3.51 -1.74 11.31
CA TYR A 194 -2.77 -0.53 11.66
C TYR A 194 -2.88 -0.15 13.14
N SER A 195 -3.86 -0.65 13.89
CA SER A 195 -4.02 -0.39 15.33
C SER A 195 -3.06 -1.21 16.19
N GLY A 196 -2.11 -1.92 15.58
CA GLY A 196 -1.21 -2.86 16.25
C GLY A 196 -0.36 -2.31 17.40
N ASN A 197 -0.45 -1.01 17.70
CA ASN A 197 0.27 -0.38 18.82
C ASN A 197 -0.65 0.31 19.83
N THR A 198 -1.95 0.06 19.81
CA THR A 198 -2.85 0.59 20.82
C THR A 198 -2.59 0.01 22.21
N SER A 199 -1.88 -1.12 22.29
CA SER A 199 -1.55 -1.82 23.54
C SER A 199 -0.41 -1.16 24.32
N GLY A 200 0.30 -0.18 23.74
CA GLY A 200 1.39 0.55 24.39
C GLY A 200 2.78 -0.07 24.20
N VAL A 201 3.80 0.71 24.52
CA VAL A 201 5.22 0.36 24.37
C VAL A 201 5.99 0.70 25.65
N ILE A 202 6.82 -0.26 26.05
CA ILE A 202 7.81 -0.10 27.13
C ILE A 202 9.19 -0.35 26.51
N ILE A 203 10.15 0.52 26.80
CA ILE A 203 11.54 0.40 26.36
C ILE A 203 12.44 0.38 27.58
N ILE A 204 13.29 -0.64 27.70
CA ILE A 204 14.33 -0.77 28.73
C ILE A 204 15.70 -0.82 28.06
N PRO A 205 16.80 -0.48 28.75
CA PRO A 205 18.14 -0.73 28.26
C PRO A 205 18.35 -2.24 27.98
N ASP A 206 19.02 -2.61 26.88
CA ASP A 206 19.34 -3.99 26.53
C ASP A 206 20.10 -4.72 27.63
N ALA A 207 20.99 -4.00 28.35
CA ALA A 207 21.72 -4.51 29.52
C ALA A 207 20.81 -4.98 30.67
N CYS A 208 19.55 -4.50 30.70
CA CYS A 208 18.54 -4.91 31.70
C CYS A 208 17.72 -6.13 31.21
N TRP A 209 17.82 -6.50 29.95
CA TRP A 209 17.02 -7.62 29.39
C TRP A 209 17.23 -8.93 30.15
N PRO A 210 18.49 -9.38 30.44
CA PRO A 210 18.76 -10.60 31.19
C PRO A 210 18.23 -10.62 32.63
N ILE A 211 17.83 -9.46 33.18
CA ILE A 211 17.27 -9.37 34.54
C ILE A 211 15.81 -9.86 34.56
N VAL A 212 15.07 -9.58 33.48
CA VAL A 212 13.62 -9.83 33.40
C VAL A 212 13.26 -10.97 32.43
N TYR A 213 14.16 -11.26 31.48
CA TYR A 213 14.00 -12.29 30.46
C TYR A 213 15.25 -13.17 30.36
N ARG A 214 15.36 -13.93 29.29
CA ARG A 214 16.50 -14.86 29.12
C ARG A 214 17.70 -14.10 28.54
N TYR A 215 18.90 -14.45 29.07
CA TYR A 215 20.17 -13.85 28.64
C TYR A 215 20.64 -14.31 27.24
N ASP A 216 20.16 -15.49 26.79
CA ASP A 216 20.58 -16.19 25.58
C ASP A 216 19.65 -15.94 24.39
N GLU A 217 18.70 -14.98 24.49
CA GLU A 217 17.78 -14.68 23.41
C GLU A 217 18.51 -14.02 22.22
N PRO A 218 18.24 -14.47 20.99
CA PRO A 218 18.78 -13.82 19.81
C PRO A 218 18.26 -12.38 19.65
N LEU A 219 19.21 -11.47 19.35
CA LEU A 219 18.89 -10.08 19.05
C LEU A 219 18.25 -9.94 17.68
N SER A 220 17.37 -8.97 17.57
CA SER A 220 16.88 -8.43 16.30
C SER A 220 17.66 -7.15 15.95
N VAL A 221 17.67 -6.78 14.67
CA VAL A 221 18.34 -5.57 14.20
C VAL A 221 17.29 -4.64 13.58
N ALA A 222 17.20 -3.43 14.11
CA ALA A 222 16.48 -2.34 13.45
C ALA A 222 17.47 -1.60 12.54
N VAL A 223 17.10 -1.42 11.29
CA VAL A 223 17.95 -0.83 10.26
C VAL A 223 17.24 0.39 9.69
N ARG A 224 17.87 1.56 9.77
CA ARG A 224 17.42 2.75 9.05
C ARG A 224 18.06 2.75 7.68
N ALA A 225 17.27 2.69 6.62
CA ALA A 225 17.71 2.79 5.26
C ALA A 225 17.99 4.26 4.86
N THR A 226 18.84 4.46 3.85
CA THR A 226 19.17 5.79 3.31
C THR A 226 17.95 6.49 2.70
N SER A 227 17.03 5.74 2.14
CA SER A 227 15.74 6.24 1.66
C SER A 227 14.64 5.18 1.82
N THR A 228 13.39 5.61 1.68
CA THR A 228 12.23 4.68 1.69
C THR A 228 12.33 3.63 0.58
N ASN A 229 12.85 3.98 -0.58
CA ASN A 229 13.00 3.05 -1.71
C ASN A 229 14.11 2.02 -1.49
N ASP A 230 15.06 2.32 -0.63
CA ASP A 230 16.21 1.45 -0.33
C ASP A 230 15.92 0.48 0.82
N MET A 231 14.74 0.54 1.48
CA MET A 231 14.40 -0.27 2.66
C MET A 231 14.54 -1.77 2.40
N THR A 232 13.99 -2.26 1.30
CA THR A 232 14.05 -3.68 0.93
C THR A 232 15.49 -4.16 0.72
N GLU A 233 16.30 -3.36 0.03
CA GLU A 233 17.70 -3.68 -0.25
C GLU A 233 18.54 -3.64 1.03
N ALA A 234 18.39 -2.60 1.84
CA ALA A 234 19.07 -2.49 3.14
C ALA A 234 18.74 -3.67 4.05
N GLY A 235 17.46 -4.00 4.20
CA GLY A 235 17.02 -5.14 5.01
C GLY A 235 17.57 -6.48 4.53
N ASN A 236 17.58 -6.72 3.22
CA ASN A 236 18.12 -7.94 2.63
C ASN A 236 19.64 -8.04 2.78
N ASN A 237 20.38 -6.93 2.64
CA ASN A 237 21.82 -6.89 2.85
C ASN A 237 22.18 -7.25 4.30
N VAL A 238 21.46 -6.68 5.27
CA VAL A 238 21.65 -7.01 6.70
C VAL A 238 21.25 -8.45 7.01
N ALA A 239 20.12 -8.93 6.50
CA ALA A 239 19.68 -10.31 6.70
C ALA A 239 20.70 -11.30 6.14
N LYS A 240 21.28 -11.02 4.95
CA LYS A 240 22.33 -11.83 4.35
C LYS A 240 23.58 -11.85 5.23
N TYR A 241 24.06 -10.69 5.68
CA TYR A 241 25.21 -10.57 6.56
C TYR A 241 25.04 -11.40 7.84
N LEU A 242 23.87 -11.30 8.50
CA LEU A 242 23.57 -12.04 9.72
C LEU A 242 23.50 -13.55 9.46
N ASN A 243 22.91 -13.98 8.35
CA ASN A 243 22.83 -15.39 8.00
C ASN A 243 24.20 -16.00 7.70
N GLU A 244 25.15 -15.24 7.17
CA GLU A 244 26.51 -15.69 6.90
C GLU A 244 27.39 -15.72 8.15
N ASN A 245 27.18 -14.83 9.14
CA ASN A 245 28.08 -14.64 10.28
C ASN A 245 27.52 -15.10 11.63
N VAL A 246 26.18 -15.16 11.78
CA VAL A 246 25.51 -15.45 13.07
C VAL A 246 24.81 -16.80 13.07
N VAL A 247 24.28 -17.22 11.91
CA VAL A 247 23.46 -18.44 11.80
C VAL A 247 24.30 -19.60 11.28
N SER A 248 24.36 -20.70 12.06
CA SER A 248 25.03 -21.94 11.65
C SER A 248 24.07 -23.13 11.50
N THR A 249 22.76 -22.87 11.38
CA THR A 249 21.73 -23.90 11.27
C THR A 249 20.79 -23.59 10.08
N ASP A 250 20.29 -24.65 9.42
CA ASP A 250 19.33 -24.49 8.32
C ASP A 250 17.87 -24.30 8.79
N LYS A 251 17.63 -24.43 10.11
CA LYS A 251 16.26 -24.39 10.67
C LYS A 251 15.72 -22.97 10.87
N CYS A 252 16.63 -22.01 11.04
CA CYS A 252 16.29 -20.62 11.32
C CYS A 252 17.11 -19.71 10.41
N LYS A 253 16.58 -18.56 10.06
CA LYS A 253 17.29 -17.54 9.29
C LYS A 253 16.81 -16.15 9.68
N TYR A 254 17.71 -15.18 9.63
CA TYR A 254 17.32 -13.78 9.70
C TYR A 254 16.63 -13.36 8.40
N GLN A 255 15.52 -12.66 8.54
CA GLN A 255 14.78 -12.09 7.41
C GLN A 255 14.41 -10.66 7.74
N ALA A 256 14.45 -9.82 6.72
CA ALA A 256 13.91 -8.47 6.81
C ALA A 256 12.38 -8.52 6.84
N LYS A 257 11.79 -7.94 7.87
CA LYS A 257 10.35 -7.67 7.91
C LYS A 257 10.12 -6.32 7.23
N ASP A 258 10.06 -6.34 5.91
CA ASP A 258 9.95 -5.15 5.08
C ASP A 258 8.47 -4.76 4.90
N LEU A 259 8.12 -3.58 5.39
CA LEU A 259 6.78 -3.01 5.23
C LEU A 259 6.45 -2.71 3.76
N LEU A 260 7.45 -2.39 2.94
CA LEU A 260 7.25 -2.19 1.50
C LEU A 260 6.89 -3.50 0.81
N GLN A 261 7.56 -4.60 1.16
CA GLN A 261 7.23 -5.92 0.63
C GLN A 261 5.82 -6.33 1.06
N GLN A 262 5.45 -6.11 2.33
CA GLN A 262 4.09 -6.36 2.81
C GLN A 262 3.06 -5.52 2.06
N ALA A 263 3.35 -4.24 1.82
CA ALA A 263 2.51 -3.37 1.00
C ALA A 263 2.37 -3.90 -0.44
N ALA A 264 3.48 -4.35 -1.04
CA ALA A 264 3.49 -4.93 -2.38
C ALA A 264 2.70 -6.25 -2.45
N ASP A 265 2.80 -7.10 -1.43
CA ASP A 265 2.05 -8.35 -1.34
C ASP A 265 0.54 -8.11 -1.23
N LEU A 266 0.12 -7.18 -0.37
CA LEU A 266 -1.28 -6.74 -0.27
C LEU A 266 -1.77 -6.14 -1.58
N GLN A 267 -0.93 -5.35 -2.25
CA GLN A 267 -1.23 -4.77 -3.56
C GLN A 267 -1.40 -5.87 -4.62
N SER A 268 -0.55 -6.90 -4.62
CA SER A 268 -0.63 -8.01 -5.57
C SER A 268 -1.91 -8.84 -5.41
N LEU A 269 -2.36 -9.06 -4.18
CA LEU A 269 -3.65 -9.69 -3.89
C LEU A 269 -4.81 -8.85 -4.43
N SER A 270 -4.75 -7.54 -4.26
CA SER A 270 -5.73 -6.60 -4.80
C SER A 270 -5.71 -6.57 -6.33
N GLU A 271 -4.54 -6.65 -6.97
CA GLU A 271 -4.40 -6.62 -8.44
C GLU A 271 -5.19 -7.72 -9.16
N THR A 272 -5.26 -8.91 -8.60
CA THR A 272 -5.98 -10.03 -9.22
C THR A 272 -7.48 -9.73 -9.28
N THR A 273 -8.07 -9.27 -8.18
CA THR A 273 -9.47 -8.82 -8.12
C THR A 273 -9.72 -7.65 -9.06
N ASN A 274 -8.79 -6.71 -9.10
CA ASN A 274 -8.86 -5.52 -9.94
C ASN A 274 -8.81 -5.86 -11.44
N LYS A 275 -7.99 -6.81 -11.85
CA LYS A 275 -7.97 -7.33 -13.22
C LYS A 275 -9.33 -7.92 -13.62
N GLN A 276 -9.99 -8.65 -12.71
CA GLN A 276 -11.34 -9.17 -12.97
C GLN A 276 -12.37 -8.05 -13.19
N LEU A 277 -12.34 -7.01 -12.34
CA LEU A 277 -13.23 -5.86 -12.49
C LEU A 277 -13.00 -5.09 -13.80
N ILE A 278 -11.75 -4.93 -14.22
CA ILE A 278 -11.40 -4.31 -15.51
C ILE A 278 -11.94 -5.15 -16.68
N TRP A 279 -11.85 -6.48 -16.62
CA TRP A 279 -12.43 -7.34 -17.65
C TRP A 279 -13.95 -7.19 -17.74
N ILE A 280 -14.66 -7.10 -16.61
CA ILE A 280 -16.12 -6.87 -16.60
C ILE A 280 -16.46 -5.52 -17.24
N ALA A 281 -15.70 -4.47 -16.92
CA ALA A 281 -15.89 -3.16 -17.51
C ALA A 281 -15.54 -3.14 -19.02
N ALA A 282 -14.54 -3.91 -19.45
CA ALA A 282 -14.21 -4.07 -20.87
C ALA A 282 -15.34 -4.75 -21.67
N ILE A 283 -16.01 -5.76 -21.09
CA ILE A 283 -17.20 -6.38 -21.67
C ILE A 283 -18.31 -5.33 -21.86
N SER A 284 -18.56 -4.49 -20.86
CA SER A 284 -19.54 -3.40 -20.95
C SER A 284 -19.22 -2.43 -22.09
N LEU A 285 -17.93 -2.16 -22.31
CA LEU A 285 -17.46 -1.27 -23.38
C LEU A 285 -17.66 -1.92 -24.76
N VAL A 286 -17.46 -3.24 -24.90
CA VAL A 286 -17.76 -3.98 -26.13
C VAL A 286 -19.26 -3.92 -26.44
N VAL A 287 -20.12 -4.09 -25.44
CA VAL A 287 -21.58 -3.93 -25.61
C VAL A 287 -21.93 -2.52 -26.08
N GLY A 288 -21.31 -1.48 -25.51
CA GLY A 288 -21.41 -0.10 -25.98
C GLY A 288 -20.98 0.06 -27.44
N GLY A 289 -19.88 -0.59 -27.84
CA GLY A 289 -19.39 -0.61 -29.22
C GLY A 289 -20.38 -1.26 -30.22
N ILE A 290 -21.02 -2.37 -29.83
CA ILE A 290 -22.10 -2.97 -30.63
C ILE A 290 -23.28 -1.99 -30.78
N GLY A 291 -23.59 -1.24 -29.74
CA GLY A 291 -24.58 -0.18 -29.82
C GLY A 291 -24.22 0.89 -30.86
N VAL A 292 -22.94 1.34 -30.91
CA VAL A 292 -22.45 2.29 -31.93
C VAL A 292 -22.58 1.67 -33.32
N MET A 293 -22.20 0.41 -33.51
CA MET A 293 -22.33 -0.28 -34.78
C MET A 293 -23.78 -0.29 -35.25
N ASN A 294 -24.76 -0.58 -34.38
CA ASN A 294 -26.17 -0.63 -34.74
C ASN A 294 -26.70 0.74 -35.16
N ILE A 295 -26.30 1.83 -34.44
CA ILE A 295 -26.72 3.16 -34.86
C ILE A 295 -26.09 3.61 -36.15
N MET A 296 -24.82 3.31 -36.34
CA MET A 296 -24.16 3.60 -37.61
C MET A 296 -24.80 2.86 -38.77
N LEU A 297 -25.27 1.60 -38.61
CA LEU A 297 -26.02 0.86 -39.60
C LEU A 297 -27.34 1.54 -39.92
N VAL A 298 -28.06 2.00 -38.89
CA VAL A 298 -29.33 2.77 -39.10
C VAL A 298 -29.05 4.11 -39.79
N SER A 299 -28.01 4.85 -39.38
CA SER A 299 -27.62 6.10 -39.99
C SER A 299 -27.28 5.93 -41.49
N VAL A 300 -26.55 4.85 -41.86
CA VAL A 300 -26.24 4.49 -43.24
C VAL A 300 -27.52 4.22 -44.03
N THR A 301 -28.49 3.49 -43.43
CA THR A 301 -29.77 3.20 -44.12
C THR A 301 -30.62 4.46 -44.28
N GLU A 302 -30.69 5.36 -43.30
CA GLU A 302 -31.41 6.61 -43.37
C GLU A 302 -30.78 7.60 -44.41
N ARG A 303 -29.45 7.55 -44.59
CA ARG A 303 -28.71 8.40 -45.55
C ARG A 303 -28.37 7.70 -46.87
N THR A 304 -28.97 6.55 -47.16
CA THR A 304 -28.64 5.73 -48.34
C THR A 304 -28.71 6.55 -49.65
N ARG A 305 -29.73 7.38 -49.82
CA ARG A 305 -29.93 8.23 -51.01
C ARG A 305 -28.85 9.32 -51.15
N GLU A 306 -28.44 9.95 -50.03
CA GLU A 306 -27.38 10.95 -50.01
C GLU A 306 -26.03 10.31 -50.37
N ILE A 307 -25.73 9.15 -49.82
CA ILE A 307 -24.52 8.37 -50.11
C ILE A 307 -24.49 7.94 -51.58
N GLY A 308 -25.61 7.40 -52.08
CA GLY A 308 -25.78 7.04 -53.49
C GLY A 308 -25.56 8.21 -54.42
N LEU A 309 -26.08 9.40 -54.12
CA LEU A 309 -25.85 10.61 -54.88
C LEU A 309 -24.37 10.99 -54.92
N LYS A 310 -23.69 10.98 -53.76
CA LYS A 310 -22.24 11.25 -53.66
C LYS A 310 -21.43 10.30 -54.53
N ILE A 311 -21.77 9.02 -54.53
CA ILE A 311 -21.07 7.99 -55.34
C ILE A 311 -21.38 8.24 -56.85
N ALA A 312 -22.63 8.58 -57.23
CA ALA A 312 -23.02 8.81 -58.60
C ALA A 312 -22.32 10.03 -59.24
N ILE A 313 -21.99 11.06 -58.44
CA ILE A 313 -21.21 12.23 -58.88
C ILE A 313 -19.70 12.03 -58.79
N GLY A 314 -19.22 10.79 -58.50
CA GLY A 314 -17.79 10.43 -58.57
C GLY A 314 -17.02 10.44 -57.25
N ALA A 315 -17.70 10.41 -56.12
CA ALA A 315 -17.01 10.30 -54.82
C ALA A 315 -16.29 8.93 -54.69
N GLN A 316 -15.00 8.95 -54.31
CA GLN A 316 -14.23 7.74 -54.05
C GLN A 316 -14.75 6.97 -52.84
N GLN A 317 -14.82 5.68 -52.94
CA GLN A 317 -15.24 4.80 -51.83
C GLN A 317 -14.44 5.03 -50.54
N SER A 318 -13.16 5.32 -50.65
CA SER A 318 -12.29 5.63 -49.50
C SER A 318 -12.70 6.88 -48.78
N ARG A 319 -13.20 7.93 -49.48
CA ARG A 319 -13.67 9.16 -48.83
C ARG A 319 -14.93 8.92 -48.00
N ILE A 320 -15.84 8.09 -48.50
CA ILE A 320 -17.07 7.72 -47.78
C ILE A 320 -16.71 6.86 -46.55
N LEU A 321 -15.80 5.91 -46.73
CA LEU A 321 -15.31 5.08 -45.62
C LEU A 321 -14.74 5.97 -44.49
N TRP A 322 -13.80 6.87 -44.82
CA TRP A 322 -13.17 7.74 -43.82
C TRP A 322 -14.19 8.71 -43.18
N GLN A 323 -15.19 9.19 -43.93
CA GLN A 323 -16.25 10.03 -43.38
C GLN A 323 -16.98 9.31 -42.23
N PHE A 324 -17.43 8.07 -42.45
CA PHE A 324 -18.14 7.30 -41.41
C PHE A 324 -17.24 6.84 -40.27
N LEU A 325 -15.98 6.52 -40.57
CA LEU A 325 -15.01 6.17 -39.51
C LEU A 325 -14.69 7.35 -38.59
N THR A 326 -14.50 8.54 -39.18
CA THR A 326 -14.27 9.76 -38.38
C THR A 326 -15.49 10.13 -37.56
N GLU A 327 -16.71 9.96 -38.11
CA GLU A 327 -17.96 10.21 -37.39
C GLU A 327 -18.07 9.26 -36.16
N ALA A 328 -17.79 7.96 -36.37
CA ALA A 328 -17.76 6.97 -35.26
C ALA A 328 -16.69 7.31 -34.24
N ALA A 329 -15.45 7.59 -34.66
CA ALA A 329 -14.34 7.92 -33.78
C ALA A 329 -14.61 9.18 -32.93
N VAL A 330 -15.18 10.21 -33.53
CA VAL A 330 -15.53 11.45 -32.81
C VAL A 330 -16.64 11.19 -31.79
N LEU A 331 -17.70 10.47 -32.16
CA LEU A 331 -18.79 10.11 -31.25
C LEU A 331 -18.28 9.33 -30.05
N THR A 332 -17.42 8.31 -30.29
CA THR A 332 -16.89 7.49 -29.20
C THR A 332 -15.86 8.22 -28.35
N SER A 333 -15.06 9.11 -28.94
CA SER A 333 -14.14 9.98 -28.19
C SER A 333 -14.87 10.95 -27.29
N LEU A 334 -15.96 11.58 -27.76
CA LEU A 334 -16.80 12.42 -26.92
C LEU A 334 -17.45 11.63 -25.79
N GLY A 335 -17.95 10.42 -26.09
CA GLY A 335 -18.43 9.48 -25.07
C GLY A 335 -17.35 9.12 -24.06
N GLY A 336 -16.11 8.95 -24.53
CA GLY A 336 -14.94 8.69 -23.70
C GLY A 336 -14.60 9.83 -22.74
N ILE A 337 -14.57 11.05 -23.24
CA ILE A 337 -14.30 12.25 -22.41
C ILE A 337 -15.40 12.44 -21.36
N LEU A 338 -16.66 12.31 -21.75
CA LEU A 338 -17.79 12.38 -20.82
C LEU A 338 -17.75 11.23 -19.81
N GLY A 339 -17.37 10.03 -20.25
CA GLY A 339 -17.17 8.86 -19.38
C GLY A 339 -16.08 9.09 -18.35
N VAL A 340 -14.95 9.70 -18.73
CA VAL A 340 -13.88 10.08 -17.79
C VAL A 340 -14.40 11.09 -16.78
N ALA A 341 -15.09 12.15 -17.22
CA ALA A 341 -15.64 13.15 -16.31
C ALA A 341 -16.64 12.55 -15.32
N CYS A 342 -17.57 11.71 -15.81
CA CYS A 342 -18.51 10.98 -14.96
C CYS A 342 -17.79 10.01 -14.00
N GLY A 343 -16.77 9.29 -14.49
CA GLY A 343 -15.99 8.34 -13.70
C GLY A 343 -15.25 9.01 -12.55
N ILE A 344 -14.63 10.17 -12.79
CA ILE A 344 -13.99 10.99 -11.75
C ILE A 344 -15.05 11.45 -10.73
N GLY A 345 -16.19 11.94 -11.18
CA GLY A 345 -17.29 12.36 -10.29
C GLY A 345 -17.80 11.19 -9.42
N LEU A 346 -18.00 10.02 -10.00
CA LEU A 346 -18.39 8.81 -9.27
C LEU A 346 -17.32 8.34 -8.29
N ALA A 347 -16.03 8.41 -8.65
CA ALA A 347 -14.95 8.06 -7.76
C ALA A 347 -14.95 8.93 -6.48
N TYR A 348 -15.09 10.24 -6.63
CA TYR A 348 -15.20 11.15 -5.48
C TYR A 348 -16.48 10.95 -4.67
N MET A 349 -17.59 10.68 -5.33
CA MET A 349 -18.85 10.37 -4.65
C MET A 349 -18.74 9.09 -3.81
N LEU A 350 -18.18 8.03 -4.36
CA LEU A 350 -17.91 6.78 -3.63
C LEU A 350 -16.92 7.01 -2.48
N SER A 351 -15.88 7.79 -2.71
CA SER A 351 -14.93 8.19 -1.67
C SER A 351 -15.63 8.85 -0.48
N SER A 352 -16.54 9.77 -0.73
CA SER A 352 -17.27 10.48 0.35
C SER A 352 -18.26 9.58 1.11
N ILE A 353 -18.80 8.55 0.47
CA ILE A 353 -19.77 7.62 1.09
C ILE A 353 -19.07 6.47 1.82
N MET A 354 -18.03 5.90 1.22
CA MET A 354 -17.34 4.70 1.71
C MET A 354 -16.05 5.00 2.47
N GLY A 355 -15.61 6.26 2.51
CA GLY A 355 -14.33 6.65 3.13
C GLY A 355 -13.09 6.13 2.35
N THR A 356 -13.27 5.61 1.14
CA THR A 356 -12.16 5.04 0.37
C THR A 356 -11.33 6.14 -0.30
N PRO A 357 -9.99 6.09 -0.24
CA PRO A 357 -9.15 7.08 -0.88
C PRO A 357 -9.22 7.00 -2.40
N VAL A 358 -9.12 8.13 -3.07
CA VAL A 358 -9.14 8.24 -4.52
C VAL A 358 -7.90 8.97 -5.02
N ALA A 359 -7.19 8.38 -5.98
CA ALA A 359 -6.08 9.01 -6.67
C ALA A 359 -6.30 8.94 -8.18
N ILE A 360 -6.51 10.11 -8.80
CA ILE A 360 -6.74 10.20 -10.25
C ILE A 360 -5.44 9.91 -11.00
N SER A 361 -5.50 9.03 -11.98
CA SER A 361 -4.40 8.74 -12.89
C SER A 361 -4.65 9.39 -14.26
N VAL A 362 -3.94 10.49 -14.55
CA VAL A 362 -4.03 11.18 -15.85
C VAL A 362 -3.70 10.23 -17.00
N GLY A 363 -2.70 9.34 -16.80
CA GLY A 363 -2.34 8.32 -17.78
C GLY A 363 -3.50 7.34 -18.07
N ALA A 364 -4.19 6.87 -17.02
CA ALA A 364 -5.36 6.00 -17.17
C ALA A 364 -6.51 6.70 -17.91
N CYS A 365 -6.76 7.98 -17.62
CA CYS A 365 -7.77 8.77 -18.33
C CYS A 365 -7.44 8.90 -19.83
N ALA A 366 -6.18 9.19 -20.17
CA ALA A 366 -5.75 9.30 -21.57
C ALA A 366 -5.87 7.95 -22.30
N VAL A 367 -5.47 6.84 -21.67
CA VAL A 367 -5.60 5.49 -22.23
C VAL A 367 -7.08 5.12 -22.44
N ALA A 368 -7.96 5.46 -21.50
CA ALA A 368 -9.39 5.17 -21.62
C ALA A 368 -10.03 5.91 -22.80
N VAL A 369 -9.68 7.18 -23.02
CA VAL A 369 -10.16 7.96 -24.18
C VAL A 369 -9.60 7.40 -25.49
N ALA A 370 -8.31 7.06 -25.54
CA ALA A 370 -7.71 6.45 -26.73
C ALA A 370 -8.36 5.09 -27.05
N PHE A 371 -8.65 4.29 -26.02
CA PHE A 371 -9.32 3.01 -26.17
C PHE A 371 -10.77 3.17 -26.67
N SER A 372 -11.51 4.19 -26.21
CA SER A 372 -12.85 4.48 -26.73
C SER A 372 -12.83 4.85 -28.21
N MET A 373 -11.81 5.58 -28.66
CA MET A 373 -11.62 5.89 -30.07
C MET A 373 -11.38 4.63 -30.90
N ILE A 374 -10.51 3.73 -30.43
CA ILE A 374 -10.24 2.45 -31.08
C ILE A 374 -11.52 1.62 -31.20
N ILE A 375 -12.33 1.53 -30.16
CA ILE A 375 -13.64 0.87 -30.17
C ILE A 375 -14.55 1.49 -31.26
N GLY A 376 -14.60 2.82 -31.33
CA GLY A 376 -15.36 3.53 -32.37
C GLY A 376 -14.93 3.16 -33.78
N VAL A 377 -13.63 3.10 -34.04
CA VAL A 377 -13.07 2.70 -35.32
C VAL A 377 -13.38 1.23 -35.64
N VAL A 378 -13.18 0.32 -34.69
CA VAL A 378 -13.40 -1.13 -34.88
C VAL A 378 -14.86 -1.44 -35.18
N PHE A 379 -15.78 -0.93 -34.34
CA PHE A 379 -17.23 -1.16 -34.52
C PHE A 379 -17.86 -0.30 -35.60
N GLY A 380 -17.27 0.85 -35.95
CA GLY A 380 -17.63 1.70 -37.06
C GLY A 380 -17.19 1.18 -38.44
N LEU A 381 -16.19 0.27 -38.47
CA LEU A 381 -15.60 -0.22 -39.72
C LEU A 381 -16.63 -0.96 -40.58
N MET A 382 -17.40 -1.88 -39.99
CA MET A 382 -18.40 -2.67 -40.72
C MET A 382 -19.49 -1.80 -41.36
N PRO A 383 -20.14 -0.88 -40.63
CA PRO A 383 -21.10 0.06 -41.27
C PRO A 383 -20.45 0.95 -42.32
N ALA A 384 -19.25 1.47 -42.09
CA ALA A 384 -18.53 2.33 -43.03
C ALA A 384 -18.20 1.61 -44.34
N VAL A 385 -17.75 0.34 -44.28
CA VAL A 385 -17.51 -0.50 -45.44
C VAL A 385 -18.84 -0.75 -46.21
N LYS A 386 -19.93 -1.03 -45.49
CA LYS A 386 -21.24 -1.22 -46.11
C LYS A 386 -21.73 0.06 -46.85
N ALA A 387 -21.52 1.25 -46.22
CA ALA A 387 -21.82 2.52 -46.83
C ALA A 387 -20.99 2.82 -48.10
N SER A 388 -19.67 2.52 -48.04
CA SER A 388 -18.75 2.78 -49.17
C SER A 388 -18.96 1.87 -50.40
N LYS A 389 -19.57 0.71 -50.19
CA LYS A 389 -19.87 -0.27 -51.25
C LYS A 389 -21.31 -0.25 -51.77
N LEU A 390 -22.09 0.77 -51.43
CA LEU A 390 -23.47 0.93 -51.90
C LEU A 390 -23.51 1.09 -53.44
N ASN A 391 -24.45 0.40 -54.08
CA ASN A 391 -24.70 0.55 -55.52
C ASN A 391 -25.52 1.85 -55.75
N PRO A 392 -25.00 2.83 -56.51
CA PRO A 392 -25.68 4.13 -56.70
C PRO A 392 -27.09 3.99 -57.26
N ILE A 393 -27.29 3.04 -58.20
CA ILE A 393 -28.58 2.82 -58.86
C ILE A 393 -29.63 2.33 -57.87
N GLU A 394 -29.27 1.36 -57.03
CA GLU A 394 -30.17 0.82 -56.01
C GLU A 394 -30.42 1.84 -54.86
N ALA A 395 -29.41 2.64 -54.53
CA ALA A 395 -29.49 3.65 -53.49
C ALA A 395 -30.42 4.81 -53.85
N LEU A 396 -30.46 5.20 -55.14
CA LEU A 396 -31.31 6.25 -55.64
C LEU A 396 -32.76 5.78 -55.91
N ARG A 397 -32.96 4.44 -56.10
CA ARG A 397 -34.27 3.84 -56.37
C ARG A 397 -35.07 3.53 -55.08
N ARG A 398 -34.45 3.52 -53.92
CA ARG A 398 -35.13 3.32 -52.64
C ARG A 398 -35.92 4.62 -52.28
N GLU A 399 -37.24 4.46 -52.16
CA GLU A 399 -38.12 5.46 -51.55
C GLU A 399 -37.94 5.58 -50.04
#